data_d02273969965a250127298e89694fd07
#
_entry.id   d02273969965a250127298e89694fd07
#
_cell.length_a   1.000
_cell.length_b   1.000
_cell.length_c   1.000
_cell.angle_alpha   90.00
_cell.angle_beta   90.00
_cell.angle_gamma   90.00
#
_symmetry.space_group_name_H-M   'P 1'
#
loop_
_entity.id
_entity.type
_entity.pdbx_description
1 polymer ?
#
loop_
_entity_poly.entity_id
_entity_poly.type
_entity_poly.pdbx_seq_one_letter_code
_entity_poly.pdbx_strand_id
1 'polypeptide(L)'
;MSITIKTGAEIDGMRLAGRLASEVLDYITPFVKPGITTEELDQLCHDYMVKVQGCVPAPLNYAPGGHNPYPKSICASVNQEVCHGIPGDRALKDGDIVNLDITVIKDGWHGDTSRMFIVGNGSIAAKRLCAITHEAMWRGIAKVKPGARLGDIGHTIQTFAENQGFSVVREFCGHGIGRKFHEEPQVLHYGRPGTLEELKPGMCLTIEPMINAGKKDIKSKGDGWTIVTKDRSLSAQWEHTILVTETGYEVLTLSAGSPPLPDFITATKT
;
A
#
# COMPACT_ATOMS: atom_id res chain seq x y z
N MET A 1 -11.03 -14.71 13.13
CA MET A 1 -11.04 -15.61 11.93
C MET A 1 -9.69 -16.32 11.88
N SER A 2 -9.56 -17.48 11.22
CA SER A 2 -8.27 -18.17 11.09
C SER A 2 -7.46 -17.55 9.94
N ILE A 3 -6.13 -17.52 10.09
CA ILE A 3 -5.21 -17.11 9.02
C ILE A 3 -5.25 -18.16 7.90
N THR A 4 -5.38 -17.71 6.65
CA THR A 4 -5.42 -18.58 5.47
C THR A 4 -4.00 -18.86 4.96
N ILE A 5 -3.65 -20.11 4.78
CA ILE A 5 -2.39 -20.56 4.16
C ILE A 5 -2.69 -20.93 2.71
N LYS A 6 -2.07 -20.22 1.76
CA LYS A 6 -2.23 -20.47 0.33
C LYS A 6 -1.24 -21.54 -0.12
N THR A 7 -1.68 -22.39 -1.05
CA THR A 7 -0.88 -23.51 -1.57
C THR A 7 -0.95 -23.59 -3.09
N GLY A 8 0.08 -24.11 -3.74
CA GLY A 8 0.05 -24.45 -5.18
C GLY A 8 -0.61 -23.37 -6.06
N ALA A 9 -1.68 -23.76 -6.76
CA ALA A 9 -2.43 -22.90 -7.68
C ALA A 9 -3.03 -21.64 -7.02
N GLU A 10 -3.24 -21.63 -5.69
CA GLU A 10 -3.70 -20.43 -4.98
C GLU A 10 -2.61 -19.37 -4.94
N ILE A 11 -1.35 -19.79 -4.74
CA ILE A 11 -0.18 -18.88 -4.81
C ILE A 11 -0.03 -18.33 -6.22
N ASP A 12 -0.23 -19.13 -7.25
CA ASP A 12 -0.17 -18.66 -8.65
C ASP A 12 -1.27 -17.65 -8.95
N GLY A 13 -2.47 -17.83 -8.39
CA GLY A 13 -3.55 -16.84 -8.46
C GLY A 13 -3.15 -15.52 -7.78
N MET A 14 -2.53 -15.58 -6.61
CA MET A 14 -2.01 -14.41 -5.91
C MET A 14 -0.90 -13.68 -6.68
N ARG A 15 0.03 -14.44 -7.29
CA ARG A 15 1.09 -13.88 -8.15
C ARG A 15 0.51 -13.15 -9.35
N LEU A 16 -0.51 -13.75 -10.00
CA LEU A 16 -1.18 -13.12 -11.14
C LEU A 16 -1.87 -11.82 -10.72
N ALA A 17 -2.69 -11.84 -9.66
CA ALA A 17 -3.40 -10.67 -9.18
C ALA A 17 -2.43 -9.55 -8.74
N GLY A 18 -1.37 -9.88 -7.98
CA GLY A 18 -0.35 -8.93 -7.54
C GLY A 18 0.39 -8.28 -8.70
N ARG A 19 0.79 -9.05 -9.71
CA ARG A 19 1.42 -8.53 -10.93
C ARG A 19 0.48 -7.57 -11.67
N LEU A 20 -0.79 -7.95 -11.86
CA LEU A 20 -1.77 -7.11 -12.55
C LEU A 20 -2.02 -5.80 -11.80
N ALA A 21 -2.06 -5.80 -10.46
CA ALA A 21 -2.16 -4.57 -9.67
C ALA A 21 -0.97 -3.63 -9.90
N SER A 22 0.26 -4.17 -9.87
CA SER A 22 1.46 -3.36 -10.09
C SER A 22 1.57 -2.83 -11.53
N GLU A 23 1.09 -3.55 -12.54
CA GLU A 23 1.02 -3.10 -13.93
C GLU A 23 0.08 -1.89 -14.10
N VAL A 24 -0.98 -1.76 -13.29
CA VAL A 24 -1.83 -0.55 -13.28
C VAL A 24 -1.03 0.68 -12.83
N LEU A 25 -0.18 0.53 -11.81
CA LEU A 25 0.71 1.61 -11.36
C LEU A 25 1.73 2.01 -12.43
N ASP A 26 2.24 1.05 -13.19
CA ASP A 26 3.12 1.37 -14.32
C ASP A 26 2.37 2.12 -15.42
N TYR A 27 1.17 1.64 -15.77
CA TYR A 27 0.32 2.27 -16.78
C TYR A 27 -0.02 3.72 -16.44
N ILE A 28 -0.42 4.00 -15.18
CA ILE A 28 -0.85 5.34 -14.78
C ILE A 28 0.31 6.33 -14.59
N THR A 29 1.53 5.85 -14.38
CA THR A 29 2.71 6.68 -14.09
C THR A 29 2.88 7.90 -15.04
N PRO A 30 2.81 7.77 -16.38
CA PRO A 30 3.02 8.91 -17.28
C PRO A 30 1.87 9.95 -17.25
N PHE A 31 0.73 9.61 -16.66
CA PHE A 31 -0.42 10.51 -16.56
C PHE A 31 -0.40 11.36 -15.29
N VAL A 32 0.38 10.95 -14.26
CA VAL A 32 0.47 11.70 -12.99
C VAL A 32 1.33 12.95 -13.17
N LYS A 33 0.68 14.06 -13.55
CA LYS A 33 1.31 15.35 -13.85
C LYS A 33 0.43 16.51 -13.41
N PRO A 34 0.97 17.74 -13.28
CA PRO A 34 0.17 18.89 -12.94
C PRO A 34 -1.00 19.08 -13.92
N GLY A 35 -2.19 19.38 -13.38
CA GLY A 35 -3.41 19.65 -14.13
C GLY A 35 -4.37 18.48 -14.29
N ILE A 36 -3.90 17.23 -14.16
CA ILE A 36 -4.80 16.06 -14.17
C ILE A 36 -5.62 16.03 -12.87
N THR A 37 -6.88 15.66 -12.95
CA THR A 37 -7.72 15.44 -11.78
C THR A 37 -7.55 14.01 -11.24
N THR A 38 -7.83 13.82 -9.95
CA THR A 38 -7.84 12.46 -9.38
C THR A 38 -8.98 11.61 -9.95
N GLU A 39 -10.08 12.22 -10.41
CA GLU A 39 -11.15 11.57 -11.15
C GLU A 39 -10.66 10.99 -12.48
N GLU A 40 -9.90 11.78 -13.25
CA GLU A 40 -9.32 11.30 -14.52
C GLU A 40 -8.34 10.14 -14.29
N LEU A 41 -7.56 10.18 -13.20
CA LEU A 41 -6.69 9.06 -12.83
C LEU A 41 -7.50 7.79 -12.47
N ASP A 42 -8.59 7.93 -11.73
CA ASP A 42 -9.50 6.83 -11.42
C ASP A 42 -10.08 6.21 -12.69
N GLN A 43 -10.58 7.04 -13.61
CA GLN A 43 -11.17 6.58 -14.87
C GLN A 43 -10.14 5.84 -15.74
N LEU A 44 -8.92 6.35 -15.85
CA LEU A 44 -7.83 5.69 -16.59
C LEU A 44 -7.49 4.31 -15.98
N CYS A 45 -7.34 4.26 -14.64
CA CYS A 45 -7.08 3.00 -13.94
C CYS A 45 -8.25 2.02 -14.10
N HIS A 46 -9.49 2.49 -13.92
CA HIS A 46 -10.69 1.67 -14.12
C HIS A 46 -10.71 1.03 -15.50
N ASP A 47 -10.53 1.84 -16.54
CA ASP A 47 -10.57 1.40 -17.92
C ASP A 47 -9.46 0.38 -18.22
N TYR A 48 -8.26 0.59 -17.70
CA TYR A 48 -7.15 -0.35 -17.86
C TYR A 48 -7.44 -1.68 -17.14
N MET A 49 -7.86 -1.65 -15.88
CA MET A 49 -8.22 -2.85 -15.12
C MET A 49 -9.32 -3.65 -15.81
N VAL A 50 -10.41 -2.98 -16.23
CA VAL A 50 -11.60 -3.67 -16.75
C VAL A 50 -11.43 -4.08 -18.21
N LYS A 51 -11.01 -3.13 -19.08
CA LYS A 51 -11.01 -3.33 -20.54
C LYS A 51 -9.75 -4.03 -21.06
N VAL A 52 -8.60 -3.83 -20.38
CA VAL A 52 -7.32 -4.40 -20.82
C VAL A 52 -6.98 -5.66 -20.05
N GLN A 53 -7.06 -5.62 -18.71
CA GLN A 53 -6.66 -6.76 -17.87
C GLN A 53 -7.80 -7.75 -17.61
N GLY A 54 -9.06 -7.35 -17.83
CA GLY A 54 -10.25 -8.15 -17.47
C GLY A 54 -10.30 -8.43 -15.97
N CYS A 55 -9.93 -7.43 -15.16
CA CYS A 55 -10.01 -7.45 -13.71
C CYS A 55 -11.25 -6.70 -13.23
N VAL A 56 -11.60 -6.93 -11.96
CA VAL A 56 -12.59 -6.12 -11.24
C VAL A 56 -11.84 -5.22 -10.26
N PRO A 57 -12.09 -3.89 -10.24
CA PRO A 57 -11.57 -3.00 -9.20
C PRO A 57 -12.17 -3.37 -7.84
N ALA A 58 -11.34 -3.79 -6.89
CA ALA A 58 -11.82 -4.25 -5.58
C ALA A 58 -12.41 -3.13 -4.70
N PRO A 59 -11.90 -1.88 -4.74
CA PRO A 59 -12.46 -0.81 -3.93
C PRO A 59 -13.89 -0.41 -4.35
N LEU A 60 -14.23 -0.52 -5.64
CA LEU A 60 -15.53 -0.06 -6.16
C LEU A 60 -16.68 -0.82 -5.51
N ASN A 61 -17.56 -0.10 -4.82
CA ASN A 61 -18.68 -0.63 -4.04
C ASN A 61 -18.27 -1.47 -2.80
N TYR A 62 -17.02 -1.43 -2.40
CA TYR A 62 -16.59 -2.07 -1.15
C TYR A 62 -17.23 -1.37 0.05
N ALA A 63 -17.88 -2.14 0.94
CA ALA A 63 -18.65 -1.62 2.08
C ALA A 63 -18.45 -2.47 3.34
N PRO A 64 -17.27 -2.42 4.00
CA PRO A 64 -17.04 -3.18 5.22
C PRO A 64 -17.78 -2.59 6.40
N GLY A 65 -18.27 -3.44 7.31
CA GLY A 65 -18.74 -3.02 8.63
C GLY A 65 -19.88 -1.98 8.65
N GLY A 66 -20.70 -1.89 7.58
CA GLY A 66 -21.81 -0.93 7.50
C GLY A 66 -21.41 0.47 7.01
N HIS A 67 -20.20 0.64 6.51
CA HIS A 67 -19.80 1.84 5.76
C HIS A 67 -20.64 2.00 4.48
N ASN A 68 -20.80 3.24 4.02
CA ASN A 68 -21.31 3.48 2.67
C ASN A 68 -20.35 2.84 1.65
N PRO A 69 -20.87 2.29 0.54
CA PRO A 69 -20.02 1.74 -0.51
C PRO A 69 -18.98 2.76 -1.00
N TYR A 70 -17.73 2.33 -1.13
CA TYR A 70 -16.68 3.19 -1.69
C TYR A 70 -16.99 3.48 -3.18
N PRO A 71 -16.99 4.75 -3.62
CA PRO A 71 -17.62 5.10 -4.91
C PRO A 71 -16.67 5.02 -6.12
N LYS A 72 -15.39 4.66 -5.93
CA LYS A 72 -14.35 4.73 -6.94
C LYS A 72 -13.57 3.43 -7.07
N SER A 73 -12.80 3.32 -8.15
CA SER A 73 -12.05 2.11 -8.50
C SER A 73 -10.67 2.04 -7.86
N ILE A 74 -10.12 3.18 -7.48
CA ILE A 74 -8.84 3.31 -6.77
C ILE A 74 -8.98 4.28 -5.60
N CYS A 75 -8.01 4.27 -4.67
CA CYS A 75 -7.85 5.39 -3.74
C CYS A 75 -6.78 6.36 -4.27
N ALA A 76 -7.02 7.66 -4.12
CA ALA A 76 -6.08 8.71 -4.49
C ALA A 76 -5.93 9.71 -3.34
N SER A 77 -4.88 9.54 -2.55
CA SER A 77 -4.66 10.33 -1.32
C SER A 77 -3.58 11.38 -1.55
N VAL A 78 -3.97 12.67 -1.48
CA VAL A 78 -3.11 13.79 -1.86
C VAL A 78 -2.63 14.57 -0.64
N ASN A 79 -1.32 14.78 -0.52
CA ASN A 79 -0.64 15.60 0.50
C ASN A 79 -0.93 15.13 1.94
N GLN A 80 -1.83 15.81 2.66
CA GLN A 80 -2.22 15.49 4.03
C GLN A 80 -3.26 14.36 4.13
N GLU A 81 -3.70 13.80 3.02
CA GLU A 81 -4.56 12.62 3.01
C GLU A 81 -3.68 11.39 3.26
N VAL A 82 -4.06 10.62 4.28
CA VAL A 82 -3.30 9.48 4.78
C VAL A 82 -3.59 8.24 3.95
N CYS A 83 -4.89 7.95 3.76
CA CYS A 83 -5.39 6.82 2.97
C CYS A 83 -6.86 7.04 2.59
N HIS A 84 -7.38 6.16 1.74
CA HIS A 84 -8.78 6.10 1.29
C HIS A 84 -9.29 7.40 0.67
N GLY A 85 -8.41 8.23 0.11
CA GLY A 85 -8.80 9.44 -0.59
C GLY A 85 -9.71 9.11 -1.77
N ILE A 86 -10.92 9.72 -1.81
CA ILE A 86 -11.88 9.49 -2.90
C ILE A 86 -11.47 10.34 -4.10
N PRO A 87 -11.17 9.74 -5.27
CA PRO A 87 -10.99 10.49 -6.51
C PRO A 87 -12.12 11.45 -6.84
N GLY A 88 -11.78 12.65 -7.29
CA GLY A 88 -12.72 13.72 -7.61
C GLY A 88 -12.12 14.79 -8.52
N ASP A 89 -12.76 15.94 -8.58
CA ASP A 89 -12.45 17.09 -9.46
C ASP A 89 -11.18 17.86 -9.09
N ARG A 90 -10.50 17.46 -7.99
CA ARG A 90 -9.24 18.08 -7.58
C ARG A 90 -8.16 17.84 -8.62
N ALA A 91 -7.73 18.90 -9.31
CA ALA A 91 -6.56 18.88 -10.17
C ALA A 91 -5.27 18.87 -9.34
N LEU A 92 -4.34 17.96 -9.67
CA LEU A 92 -3.02 17.89 -9.08
C LEU A 92 -2.19 19.10 -9.47
N LYS A 93 -1.41 19.62 -8.53
CA LYS A 93 -0.55 20.79 -8.70
C LYS A 93 0.92 20.42 -8.68
N ASP A 94 1.74 21.25 -9.31
CA ASP A 94 3.19 21.12 -9.18
C ASP A 94 3.59 21.17 -7.70
N GLY A 95 4.36 20.17 -7.26
CA GLY A 95 4.77 20.00 -5.87
C GLY A 95 3.87 19.13 -4.99
N ASP A 96 2.67 18.76 -5.44
CA ASP A 96 1.84 17.78 -4.73
C ASP A 96 2.53 16.41 -4.64
N ILE A 97 2.24 15.67 -3.59
CA ILE A 97 2.49 14.22 -3.52
C ILE A 97 1.15 13.50 -3.50
N VAL A 98 1.05 12.38 -4.19
CA VAL A 98 -0.17 11.57 -4.23
C VAL A 98 0.17 10.09 -4.09
N ASN A 99 -0.53 9.41 -3.21
CA ASN A 99 -0.59 7.95 -3.18
C ASN A 99 -1.71 7.50 -4.10
N LEU A 100 -1.41 6.59 -5.02
CA LEU A 100 -2.39 5.84 -5.78
C LEU A 100 -2.35 4.40 -5.29
N ASP A 101 -3.50 3.92 -4.85
CA ASP A 101 -3.67 2.63 -4.21
C ASP A 101 -4.60 1.79 -5.06
N ILE A 102 -4.09 0.64 -5.51
CA ILE A 102 -4.67 -0.21 -6.54
C ILE A 102 -4.92 -1.59 -5.99
N THR A 103 -6.19 -1.99 -5.93
CA THR A 103 -6.55 -3.38 -5.67
C THR A 103 -7.36 -3.94 -6.82
N VAL A 104 -6.88 -5.01 -7.41
CA VAL A 104 -7.60 -5.74 -8.48
C VAL A 104 -8.10 -7.09 -7.98
N ILE A 105 -9.21 -7.55 -8.56
CA ILE A 105 -9.68 -8.93 -8.42
C ILE A 105 -9.49 -9.64 -9.76
N LYS A 106 -8.69 -10.69 -9.78
CA LYS A 106 -8.51 -11.58 -10.94
C LYS A 106 -8.81 -13.01 -10.56
N ASP A 107 -9.77 -13.61 -11.24
CA ASP A 107 -10.22 -15.00 -11.00
C ASP A 107 -10.55 -15.28 -9.51
N GLY A 108 -11.08 -14.23 -8.84
CA GLY A 108 -11.43 -14.24 -7.41
C GLY A 108 -10.26 -14.07 -6.46
N TRP A 109 -9.04 -13.76 -6.93
CA TRP A 109 -7.88 -13.40 -6.10
C TRP A 109 -7.64 -11.90 -6.09
N HIS A 110 -7.31 -11.35 -4.94
CA HIS A 110 -6.98 -9.94 -4.78
C HIS A 110 -5.47 -9.71 -4.88
N GLY A 111 -5.07 -8.66 -5.59
CA GLY A 111 -3.72 -8.14 -5.61
C GLY A 111 -3.75 -6.67 -5.24
N ASP A 112 -2.97 -6.27 -4.26
CA ASP A 112 -3.04 -4.99 -3.59
C ASP A 112 -1.67 -4.32 -3.50
N THR A 113 -1.57 -3.07 -3.92
CA THR A 113 -0.30 -2.31 -3.90
C THR A 113 -0.53 -0.83 -4.08
N SER A 114 0.28 -0.01 -3.42
CA SER A 114 0.23 1.43 -3.62
C SER A 114 1.60 2.05 -3.91
N ARG A 115 1.59 3.20 -4.57
CA ARG A 115 2.80 3.94 -4.93
C ARG A 115 2.61 5.43 -4.68
N MET A 116 3.66 6.07 -4.13
CA MET A 116 3.76 7.52 -4.06
C MET A 116 4.25 8.10 -5.38
N PHE A 117 3.61 9.17 -5.81
CA PHE A 117 4.03 9.99 -6.92
C PHE A 117 4.31 11.42 -6.46
N ILE A 118 5.37 12.01 -6.98
CA ILE A 118 5.70 13.42 -6.80
C ILE A 118 5.30 14.13 -8.09
N VAL A 119 4.34 15.04 -7.98
CA VAL A 119 3.78 15.75 -9.13
C VAL A 119 4.69 16.93 -9.48
N GLY A 120 5.39 16.84 -10.60
CA GLY A 120 6.35 17.87 -11.01
C GLY A 120 7.52 18.04 -10.04
N ASN A 121 7.69 19.23 -9.47
CA ASN A 121 8.83 19.62 -8.64
C ASN A 121 8.49 19.61 -7.14
N GLY A 122 8.40 18.42 -6.53
CA GLY A 122 8.16 18.29 -5.09
C GLY A 122 9.23 18.93 -4.22
N SER A 123 8.82 19.45 -3.05
CA SER A 123 9.74 20.01 -2.06
C SER A 123 10.72 18.96 -1.54
N ILE A 124 11.86 19.39 -1.02
CA ILE A 124 12.87 18.50 -0.37
C ILE A 124 12.19 17.69 0.74
N ALA A 125 11.33 18.32 1.54
CA ALA A 125 10.63 17.65 2.64
C ALA A 125 9.66 16.56 2.12
N ALA A 126 8.91 16.82 1.05
CA ALA A 126 8.01 15.87 0.43
C ALA A 126 8.78 14.67 -0.17
N LYS A 127 9.86 14.94 -0.90
CA LYS A 127 10.74 13.89 -1.45
C LYS A 127 11.33 13.01 -0.35
N ARG A 128 11.81 13.64 0.74
CA ARG A 128 12.36 12.92 1.88
C ARG A 128 11.32 12.04 2.56
N LEU A 129 10.09 12.54 2.79
CA LEU A 129 9.00 11.76 3.36
C LEU A 129 8.69 10.53 2.50
N CYS A 130 8.50 10.69 1.19
CA CYS A 130 8.22 9.58 0.27
C CYS A 130 9.35 8.54 0.28
N ALA A 131 10.61 8.98 0.25
CA ALA A 131 11.77 8.10 0.26
C ALA A 131 11.91 7.31 1.57
N ILE A 132 11.75 7.98 2.72
CA ILE A 132 11.82 7.34 4.04
C ILE A 132 10.66 6.35 4.23
N THR A 133 9.46 6.67 3.76
CA THR A 133 8.31 5.75 3.82
C THR A 133 8.56 4.50 2.98
N HIS A 134 9.10 4.66 1.77
CA HIS A 134 9.51 3.54 0.92
C HIS A 134 10.55 2.66 1.60
N GLU A 135 11.60 3.27 2.16
CA GLU A 135 12.64 2.54 2.87
C GLU A 135 12.10 1.84 4.13
N ALA A 136 11.21 2.50 4.90
CA ALA A 136 10.57 1.91 6.08
C ALA A 136 9.80 0.63 5.71
N MET A 137 9.00 0.67 4.64
CA MET A 137 8.29 -0.50 4.11
C MET A 137 9.27 -1.64 3.79
N TRP A 138 10.33 -1.38 3.04
CA TRP A 138 11.30 -2.40 2.65
C TRP A 138 12.08 -2.98 3.84
N ARG A 139 12.35 -2.17 4.86
CA ARG A 139 12.94 -2.64 6.13
C ARG A 139 12.01 -3.60 6.87
N GLY A 140 10.71 -3.33 6.83
CA GLY A 140 9.68 -4.24 7.34
C GLY A 140 9.61 -5.54 6.52
N ILE A 141 9.58 -5.44 5.19
CA ILE A 141 9.56 -6.59 4.25
C ILE A 141 10.78 -7.49 4.49
N ALA A 142 11.96 -6.92 4.72
CA ALA A 142 13.18 -7.69 4.99
C ALA A 142 13.13 -8.54 6.27
N LYS A 143 12.15 -8.31 7.15
CA LYS A 143 11.91 -9.16 8.35
C LYS A 143 11.05 -10.38 8.06
N VAL A 144 10.41 -10.43 6.91
CA VAL A 144 9.50 -11.52 6.56
C VAL A 144 10.28 -12.79 6.25
N LYS A 145 10.06 -13.81 7.08
CA LYS A 145 10.57 -15.17 6.89
C LYS A 145 9.80 -16.11 7.82
N PRO A 146 9.78 -17.41 7.55
CA PRO A 146 9.22 -18.39 8.49
C PRO A 146 9.79 -18.25 9.89
N GLY A 147 8.94 -18.30 10.91
CA GLY A 147 9.31 -18.17 12.31
C GLY A 147 9.50 -16.75 12.84
N ALA A 148 9.61 -15.75 11.98
CA ALA A 148 9.51 -14.34 12.40
C ALA A 148 8.09 -14.01 12.85
N ARG A 149 7.91 -12.91 13.59
CA ARG A 149 6.60 -12.47 14.08
C ARG A 149 6.18 -11.15 13.46
N LEU A 150 4.87 -10.92 13.36
CA LEU A 150 4.34 -9.66 12.82
C LEU A 150 4.84 -8.44 13.57
N GLY A 151 5.06 -8.55 14.90
CA GLY A 151 5.65 -7.48 15.70
C GLY A 151 7.08 -7.09 15.29
N ASP A 152 7.84 -8.01 14.66
CA ASP A 152 9.18 -7.71 14.14
C ASP A 152 9.12 -6.73 12.96
N ILE A 153 8.10 -6.90 12.10
CA ILE A 153 7.81 -6.02 10.97
C ILE A 153 7.48 -4.62 11.48
N GLY A 154 6.44 -4.53 12.34
CA GLY A 154 5.95 -3.25 12.84
C GLY A 154 6.99 -2.49 13.64
N HIS A 155 7.72 -3.17 14.53
CA HIS A 155 8.82 -2.58 15.30
C HIS A 155 9.91 -2.00 14.40
N THR A 156 10.29 -2.72 13.35
CA THR A 156 11.34 -2.27 12.43
C THR A 156 10.91 -1.02 11.67
N ILE A 157 9.68 -1.00 11.14
CA ILE A 157 9.11 0.16 10.44
C ILE A 157 9.05 1.37 11.37
N GLN A 158 8.46 1.19 12.55
CA GLN A 158 8.30 2.27 13.54
C GLN A 158 9.64 2.85 13.95
N THR A 159 10.58 2.02 14.39
CA THR A 159 11.88 2.46 14.86
C THR A 159 12.63 3.24 13.80
N PHE A 160 12.61 2.78 12.55
CA PHE A 160 13.26 3.47 11.45
C PHE A 160 12.60 4.83 11.17
N ALA A 161 11.28 4.88 10.99
CA ALA A 161 10.56 6.12 10.67
C ALA A 161 10.68 7.17 11.78
N GLU A 162 10.52 6.76 13.05
CA GLU A 162 10.62 7.67 14.20
C GLU A 162 12.05 8.20 14.39
N ASN A 163 13.09 7.41 14.14
CA ASN A 163 14.49 7.86 14.15
C ASN A 163 14.80 8.86 13.02
N GLN A 164 13.99 8.86 11.94
CA GLN A 164 14.05 9.85 10.87
C GLN A 164 13.24 11.12 11.17
N GLY A 165 12.58 11.20 12.33
CA GLY A 165 11.78 12.35 12.76
C GLY A 165 10.35 12.36 12.20
N PHE A 166 9.85 11.21 11.73
CA PHE A 166 8.49 11.03 11.24
C PHE A 166 7.62 10.25 12.24
N SER A 167 6.31 10.19 12.00
CA SER A 167 5.38 9.47 12.86
C SER A 167 4.63 8.40 12.10
N VAL A 168 4.49 7.20 12.68
CA VAL A 168 3.72 6.10 12.11
C VAL A 168 2.27 6.18 12.56
N VAL A 169 1.33 6.12 11.62
CA VAL A 169 -0.11 6.03 11.88
C VAL A 169 -0.42 4.67 12.53
N ARG A 170 -1.37 4.66 13.48
CA ARG A 170 -1.64 3.46 14.31
C ARG A 170 -3.05 2.90 14.14
N GLU A 171 -3.95 3.67 13.58
CA GLU A 171 -5.37 3.32 13.42
C GLU A 171 -5.64 2.46 12.19
N PHE A 172 -4.66 2.37 11.29
CA PHE A 172 -4.69 1.55 10.09
C PHE A 172 -3.50 0.61 10.06
N CYS A 173 -3.65 -0.52 9.37
CA CYS A 173 -2.65 -1.57 9.31
C CYS A 173 -2.73 -2.31 7.97
N GLY A 174 -1.70 -3.05 7.65
CA GLY A 174 -1.75 -4.07 6.62
C GLY A 174 -2.59 -5.27 7.07
N HIS A 175 -2.84 -6.17 6.18
CA HIS A 175 -3.78 -7.28 6.40
C HIS A 175 -3.37 -8.53 5.62
N GLY A 176 -3.90 -9.67 6.03
CA GLY A 176 -3.91 -10.85 5.19
C GLY A 176 -4.75 -10.58 3.93
N ILE A 177 -4.41 -11.20 2.82
CA ILE A 177 -5.08 -10.99 1.54
C ILE A 177 -5.19 -12.31 0.76
N GLY A 178 -6.28 -12.46 -0.02
CA GLY A 178 -6.50 -13.68 -0.78
C GLY A 178 -7.81 -13.67 -1.55
N ARG A 179 -8.71 -14.58 -1.21
CA ARG A 179 -10.08 -14.61 -1.75
C ARG A 179 -10.94 -13.46 -1.23
N LYS A 180 -10.57 -12.90 -0.09
CA LYS A 180 -11.16 -11.67 0.43
C LYS A 180 -10.14 -10.55 0.36
N PHE A 181 -10.64 -9.34 0.22
CA PHE A 181 -9.81 -8.14 0.20
C PHE A 181 -9.01 -8.04 1.51
N HIS A 182 -9.71 -8.08 2.64
CA HIS A 182 -9.10 -8.07 3.97
C HIS A 182 -9.32 -9.42 4.66
N GLU A 183 -8.22 -10.11 4.96
CA GLU A 183 -8.17 -11.36 5.72
C GLU A 183 -7.34 -11.16 7.00
N GLU A 184 -7.40 -12.11 7.93
CA GLU A 184 -6.42 -12.18 9.00
C GLU A 184 -5.03 -12.60 8.44
N PRO A 185 -3.93 -12.15 9.05
CA PRO A 185 -3.84 -11.34 10.27
C PRO A 185 -3.84 -9.83 9.99
N GLN A 186 -4.02 -9.01 11.04
CA GLN A 186 -3.67 -7.61 11.00
C GLN A 186 -2.14 -7.43 11.05
N VAL A 187 -1.59 -6.60 10.17
CA VAL A 187 -0.15 -6.33 10.08
C VAL A 187 0.12 -4.91 10.55
N LEU A 188 0.37 -4.76 11.85
CA LEU A 188 0.65 -3.44 12.42
C LEU A 188 2.02 -2.93 11.97
N HIS A 189 2.11 -1.63 11.68
CA HIS A 189 3.35 -0.97 11.29
C HIS A 189 4.10 -0.36 12.49
N TYR A 190 3.77 -0.81 13.69
CA TYR A 190 4.37 -0.43 14.97
C TYR A 190 4.29 -1.60 15.95
N GLY A 191 4.99 -1.51 17.08
CA GLY A 191 4.86 -2.49 18.13
C GLY A 191 6.18 -2.97 18.73
N ARG A 192 6.15 -4.17 19.29
CA ARG A 192 7.30 -4.80 19.97
C ARG A 192 7.79 -6.02 19.19
N PRO A 193 9.11 -6.19 19.10
CA PRO A 193 9.68 -7.37 18.45
C PRO A 193 9.29 -8.66 19.20
N GLY A 194 9.21 -9.76 18.48
CA GLY A 194 8.89 -11.08 19.03
C GLY A 194 7.45 -11.26 19.49
N THR A 195 6.52 -10.37 19.09
CA THR A 195 5.09 -10.41 19.45
C THR A 195 4.20 -10.67 18.26
N LEU A 196 2.91 -10.88 18.51
CA LEU A 196 1.87 -11.19 17.54
C LEU A 196 2.08 -12.53 16.84
N GLU A 197 1.36 -12.77 15.75
CA GLU A 197 1.34 -14.04 15.04
C GLU A 197 2.70 -14.37 14.42
N GLU A 198 3.01 -15.66 14.42
CA GLU A 198 4.19 -16.21 13.75
C GLU A 198 3.93 -16.35 12.25
N LEU A 199 4.87 -15.90 11.44
CA LEU A 199 4.82 -16.02 9.98
C LEU A 199 5.09 -17.47 9.56
N LYS A 200 4.22 -17.99 8.69
CA LYS A 200 4.30 -19.34 8.16
C LYS A 200 4.28 -19.32 6.64
N PRO A 201 5.00 -20.25 5.98
CA PRO A 201 4.93 -20.37 4.52
C PRO A 201 3.49 -20.45 4.01
N GLY A 202 3.21 -19.78 2.90
CA GLY A 202 1.89 -19.68 2.30
C GLY A 202 1.01 -18.56 2.84
N MET A 203 1.43 -17.82 3.89
CA MET A 203 0.75 -16.57 4.25
C MET A 203 0.96 -15.52 3.16
N CYS A 204 -0.13 -14.86 2.73
CA CYS A 204 -0.08 -13.65 1.91
C CYS A 204 -0.61 -12.49 2.74
N LEU A 205 0.12 -11.39 2.77
CA LEU A 205 -0.21 -10.21 3.58
C LEU A 205 0.28 -8.92 2.91
N THR A 206 -0.33 -7.78 3.23
CA THR A 206 0.14 -6.47 2.81
C THR A 206 1.06 -5.86 3.88
N ILE A 207 2.05 -5.10 3.42
CA ILE A 207 2.87 -4.22 4.25
C ILE A 207 2.78 -2.83 3.64
N GLU A 208 2.14 -1.90 4.36
CA GLU A 208 1.63 -0.64 3.82
C GLU A 208 1.74 0.53 4.82
N PRO A 209 2.92 0.82 5.35
CA PRO A 209 3.07 1.84 6.39
C PRO A 209 2.62 3.22 5.91
N MET A 210 1.72 3.85 6.68
CA MET A 210 1.34 5.25 6.54
C MET A 210 2.20 6.08 7.51
N ILE A 211 2.98 7.01 6.96
CA ILE A 211 3.95 7.81 7.70
C ILE A 211 3.67 9.29 7.50
N ASN A 212 3.51 10.01 8.62
CA ASN A 212 3.22 11.44 8.65
C ASN A 212 4.49 12.27 8.88
N ALA A 213 4.60 13.40 8.20
CA ALA A 213 5.68 14.37 8.41
C ALA A 213 5.57 15.08 9.78
N GLY A 214 4.39 15.13 10.36
CA GLY A 214 4.11 15.70 11.67
C GLY A 214 3.73 14.65 12.71
N LYS A 215 2.64 14.89 13.43
CA LYS A 215 2.12 13.99 14.47
C LYS A 215 1.38 12.80 13.86
N LYS A 216 1.32 11.70 14.60
CA LYS A 216 0.63 10.46 14.18
C LYS A 216 -0.91 10.59 14.13
N ASP A 217 -1.47 11.61 14.79
CA ASP A 217 -2.92 11.74 14.98
C ASP A 217 -3.62 12.06 13.65
N ILE A 218 -4.72 11.37 13.42
CA ILE A 218 -5.51 11.46 12.20
C ILE A 218 -6.96 11.81 12.49
N LYS A 219 -7.74 12.10 11.46
CA LYS A 219 -9.19 12.28 11.52
C LYS A 219 -9.84 11.91 10.19
N SER A 220 -11.09 11.43 10.25
CA SER A 220 -11.90 11.19 9.05
C SER A 220 -12.46 12.50 8.51
N LYS A 221 -12.58 12.59 7.18
CA LYS A 221 -13.39 13.60 6.51
C LYS A 221 -14.88 13.27 6.56
N GLY A 222 -15.73 14.26 6.28
CA GLY A 222 -17.18 14.09 6.24
C GLY A 222 -17.70 13.23 5.07
N ASP A 223 -16.84 12.78 4.16
CA ASP A 223 -17.17 11.88 3.05
C ASP A 223 -17.28 10.40 3.48
N GLY A 224 -16.95 10.10 4.74
CA GLY A 224 -17.05 8.77 5.33
C GLY A 224 -15.89 7.82 5.04
N TRP A 225 -14.90 8.22 4.21
CA TRP A 225 -13.77 7.39 3.81
C TRP A 225 -12.40 8.06 4.00
N THR A 226 -12.24 9.26 3.45
CA THR A 226 -10.93 9.92 3.41
C THR A 226 -10.39 10.22 4.80
N ILE A 227 -9.19 9.74 5.07
CA ILE A 227 -8.46 9.98 6.31
C ILE A 227 -7.40 11.05 6.06
N VAL A 228 -7.28 12.00 6.99
CA VAL A 228 -6.30 13.09 6.91
C VAL A 228 -5.51 13.22 8.20
N THR A 229 -4.29 13.74 8.11
CA THR A 229 -3.52 14.13 9.29
C THR A 229 -4.23 15.24 10.06
N LYS A 230 -4.27 15.14 11.39
CA LYS A 230 -4.97 16.12 12.24
C LYS A 230 -4.29 17.48 12.22
N ASP A 231 -2.97 17.52 12.09
CA ASP A 231 -2.14 18.71 12.05
C ASP A 231 -1.90 19.27 10.63
N ARG A 232 -2.50 18.64 9.60
CA ARG A 232 -2.38 18.99 8.18
C ARG A 232 -0.97 18.78 7.59
N SER A 233 -0.10 18.04 8.29
CA SER A 233 1.20 17.66 7.75
C SER A 233 1.05 16.68 6.59
N LEU A 234 2.06 16.59 5.71
CA LEU A 234 2.09 15.61 4.63
C LEU A 234 2.09 14.20 5.19
N SER A 235 1.44 13.28 4.47
CA SER A 235 1.48 11.84 4.72
C SER A 235 1.92 11.11 3.47
N ALA A 236 2.61 9.98 3.64
CA ALA A 236 3.00 9.09 2.55
C ALA A 236 2.71 7.64 2.93
N GLN A 237 2.34 6.85 1.93
CA GLN A 237 2.12 5.41 2.04
C GLN A 237 2.78 4.72 0.84
N TRP A 238 3.42 3.58 1.09
CA TRP A 238 3.83 2.63 0.08
C TRP A 238 3.34 1.26 0.49
N GLU A 239 3.05 0.42 -0.48
CA GLU A 239 2.49 -0.89 -0.19
C GLU A 239 2.96 -1.94 -1.16
N HIS A 240 3.18 -3.14 -0.61
CA HIS A 240 3.33 -4.37 -1.38
C HIS A 240 2.57 -5.54 -0.74
N THR A 241 2.03 -6.40 -1.60
CA THR A 241 1.58 -7.75 -1.21
C THR A 241 2.78 -8.70 -1.18
N ILE A 242 2.92 -9.40 -0.07
CA ILE A 242 4.04 -10.30 0.25
C ILE A 242 3.53 -11.72 0.46
N LEU A 243 4.20 -12.68 -0.15
CA LEU A 243 4.09 -14.10 0.16
C LEU A 243 5.23 -14.52 1.09
N VAL A 244 4.91 -15.18 2.21
CA VAL A 244 5.90 -15.86 3.02
C VAL A 244 6.25 -17.19 2.32
N THR A 245 7.51 -17.36 1.92
CA THR A 245 8.01 -18.57 1.28
C THR A 245 8.63 -19.55 2.31
N GLU A 246 9.08 -20.70 1.88
CA GLU A 246 9.75 -21.68 2.77
C GLU A 246 11.06 -21.15 3.41
N THR A 247 11.71 -20.18 2.76
CA THR A 247 13.04 -19.69 3.20
C THR A 247 13.10 -18.17 3.44
N GLY A 248 12.03 -17.43 3.13
CA GLY A 248 12.01 -15.97 3.22
C GLY A 248 10.70 -15.40 2.74
N TYR A 249 10.75 -14.53 1.73
CA TYR A 249 9.57 -13.88 1.15
C TYR A 249 9.68 -13.71 -0.36
N GLU A 250 8.52 -13.53 -0.99
CA GLU A 250 8.37 -13.09 -2.37
C GLU A 250 7.45 -11.85 -2.38
N VAL A 251 7.85 -10.81 -3.11
CA VAL A 251 6.99 -9.63 -3.32
C VAL A 251 6.18 -9.86 -4.58
N LEU A 252 4.86 -9.95 -4.44
CA LEU A 252 3.96 -10.32 -5.54
C LEU A 252 3.59 -9.13 -6.43
N THR A 253 3.86 -7.91 -5.99
CA THR A 253 3.45 -6.64 -6.63
C THR A 253 4.63 -5.85 -7.17
N LEU A 254 5.68 -6.51 -7.63
CA LEU A 254 6.76 -5.88 -8.38
C LEU A 254 6.49 -5.96 -9.89
N SER A 255 6.83 -4.90 -10.59
CA SER A 255 6.71 -4.74 -12.05
C SER A 255 7.94 -4.05 -12.63
N ALA A 256 8.03 -3.97 -13.96
CA ALA A 256 9.15 -3.34 -14.64
C ALA A 256 9.31 -1.84 -14.30
N GLY A 257 8.21 -1.15 -14.01
CA GLY A 257 8.20 0.27 -13.62
C GLY A 257 8.26 0.50 -12.12
N SER A 258 8.42 -0.54 -11.30
CA SER A 258 8.60 -0.36 -9.86
C SER A 258 9.87 0.43 -9.56
N PRO A 259 9.86 1.31 -8.52
CA PRO A 259 11.07 1.99 -8.09
C PRO A 259 12.19 1.00 -7.76
N PRO A 260 13.46 1.40 -7.90
CA PRO A 260 14.58 0.52 -7.58
C PRO A 260 14.53 0.09 -6.12
N LEU A 261 14.91 -1.16 -5.88
CA LEU A 261 15.02 -1.70 -4.53
C LEU A 261 16.10 -0.93 -3.75
N PRO A 262 15.90 -0.69 -2.44
CA PRO A 262 16.95 -0.11 -1.61
C PRO A 262 18.22 -0.97 -1.60
N ASP A 263 19.39 -0.34 -1.54
CA ASP A 263 20.70 -1.01 -1.61
C ASP A 263 20.86 -2.14 -0.60
N PHE A 264 20.31 -1.99 0.62
CA PHE A 264 20.39 -3.03 1.65
C PHE A 264 19.61 -4.32 1.29
N ILE A 265 18.62 -4.25 0.39
CA ILE A 265 17.90 -5.42 -0.14
C ILE A 265 18.74 -6.12 -1.21
N THR A 266 19.41 -5.36 -2.06
CA THR A 266 20.23 -5.93 -3.14
C THR A 266 21.54 -6.53 -2.62
N ALA A 267 22.15 -5.93 -1.58
CA ALA A 267 23.39 -6.38 -0.99
C ALA A 267 23.28 -7.74 -0.25
N THR A 268 22.08 -8.15 0.17
CA THR A 268 21.85 -9.42 0.87
C THR A 268 21.66 -10.63 -0.08
N LYS A 269 21.58 -10.38 -1.39
CA LYS A 269 21.41 -11.43 -2.42
C LYS A 269 22.72 -11.89 -3.09
N THR A 270 23.86 -11.30 -2.69
CA THR A 270 25.22 -11.69 -3.11
C THR A 270 25.90 -12.51 -2.01
#